data_22c0c54f672c658822a06604533a5e55
#
_entry.id   22c0c54f672c658822a06604533a5e55
#
_cell.length_a   1.000
_cell.length_b   1.000
_cell.length_c   1.000
_cell.angle_alpha   90.00
_cell.angle_beta   90.00
_cell.angle_gamma   90.00
#
_symmetry.space_group_name_H-M   'P 1'
#
loop_
_entity.id
_entity.type
_entity.pdbx_description
1 polymer ?
#
loop_
_entity_poly.entity_id
_entity_poly.type
_entity_poly.pdbx_seq_one_letter_code
_entity_poly.pdbx_strand_id
1 'polypeptide(L)'
;MGCGLLLRLAVLMLRDPDGYARRAADQQLRGATLPAARGEITSADGTLLAASETCWTIRAAPREMADDAVEPAARALSEILELDYADTLAKFSQRTSNDCLLRYRVERDTADRVRDFCEANGITGIRINQDSKRWYPQGEFLASVLGFTNVDNAGVSGLELKYNEVLTGQNGVVLTAVNAWGYTLEQSYETERVPLEGSGLRLTIDASIQHYLENALTYAVREHHVAARAVGIVMEVNTGAVLAMSTTPAYDPNQPRVIYDDAARQRVDALSGKERTAALQLAQQTQWRNKAVSDLYEPGSVFKLITCAAALDAGAVSKNSTFYCGESISVAGTRFHCANHKRHGSQTVTQAL
;
A
#
# COMPACT_ATOMS: atom_id res chain seq x y z
N MET A 1 -33.26 -44.96 40.95
CA MET A 1 -32.86 -43.64 40.43
C MET A 1 -31.47 -43.66 39.74
N GLY A 2 -30.46 -44.39 40.20
CA GLY A 2 -29.09 -44.38 39.61
C GLY A 2 -28.97 -44.85 38.15
N CYS A 3 -29.69 -45.91 37.74
CA CYS A 3 -29.65 -46.42 36.38
C CYS A 3 -30.18 -45.45 35.32
N GLY A 4 -31.19 -44.64 35.64
CA GLY A 4 -31.72 -43.63 34.72
C GLY A 4 -30.74 -42.48 34.47
N LEU A 5 -29.99 -42.08 35.49
CA LEU A 5 -28.93 -41.06 35.39
C LEU A 5 -27.75 -41.56 34.54
N LEU A 6 -27.31 -42.80 34.73
CA LEU A 6 -26.24 -43.43 33.93
C LEU A 6 -26.67 -43.59 32.47
N LEU A 7 -27.91 -44.00 32.20
CA LEU A 7 -28.41 -44.09 30.83
C LEU A 7 -28.49 -42.72 30.15
N ARG A 8 -28.95 -41.70 30.88
CA ARG A 8 -28.99 -40.31 30.37
C ARG A 8 -27.61 -39.77 30.09
N LEU A 9 -26.64 -40.05 30.97
CA LEU A 9 -25.24 -39.66 30.79
C LEU A 9 -24.64 -40.36 29.56
N ALA A 10 -24.87 -41.65 29.40
CA ALA A 10 -24.42 -42.44 28.24
C ALA A 10 -25.04 -41.89 26.93
N VAL A 11 -26.32 -41.54 26.93
CA VAL A 11 -26.96 -40.92 25.73
C VAL A 11 -26.35 -39.57 25.39
N LEU A 12 -26.08 -38.72 26.37
CA LEU A 12 -25.44 -37.41 26.16
C LEU A 12 -24.01 -37.55 25.67
N MET A 13 -23.23 -38.52 26.19
CA MET A 13 -21.85 -38.74 25.80
C MET A 13 -21.68 -39.44 24.43
N LEU A 14 -22.59 -40.37 24.08
CA LEU A 14 -22.45 -41.19 22.88
C LEU A 14 -23.23 -40.68 21.66
N ARG A 15 -24.32 -39.91 21.87
CA ARG A 15 -25.17 -39.44 20.75
C ARG A 15 -25.16 -37.94 20.53
N ASP A 16 -24.72 -37.16 21.54
CA ASP A 16 -24.70 -35.68 21.48
C ASP A 16 -25.93 -35.07 20.76
N PRO A 17 -27.18 -35.44 21.14
CA PRO A 17 -28.37 -35.13 20.36
C PRO A 17 -28.65 -33.62 20.25
N ASP A 18 -28.12 -32.82 21.18
CA ASP A 18 -28.27 -31.38 21.24
C ASP A 18 -27.07 -30.60 20.76
N GLY A 19 -26.05 -31.28 20.23
CA GLY A 19 -24.80 -30.69 19.70
C GLY A 19 -23.98 -30.01 20.78
N TYR A 20 -23.97 -30.53 22.01
CA TYR A 20 -23.21 -29.94 23.12
C TYR A 20 -21.71 -29.92 22.86
N ALA A 21 -21.18 -30.97 22.21
CA ALA A 21 -19.75 -31.00 21.82
C ALA A 21 -19.40 -29.86 20.86
N ARG A 22 -20.26 -29.60 19.88
CA ARG A 22 -20.06 -28.50 18.91
C ARG A 22 -20.16 -27.13 19.61
N ARG A 23 -21.20 -26.95 20.48
CA ARG A 23 -21.33 -25.71 21.25
C ARG A 23 -20.17 -25.48 22.21
N ALA A 24 -19.67 -26.56 22.84
CA ALA A 24 -18.48 -26.47 23.68
C ALA A 24 -17.23 -26.10 22.85
N ALA A 25 -17.05 -26.70 21.68
CA ALA A 25 -15.98 -26.35 20.77
C ALA A 25 -16.08 -24.88 20.31
N ASP A 26 -17.27 -24.40 19.91
CA ASP A 26 -17.50 -23.02 19.51
C ASP A 26 -17.24 -22.00 20.65
N GLN A 27 -17.44 -22.40 21.90
CA GLN A 27 -17.14 -21.58 23.08
C GLN A 27 -15.66 -21.64 23.51
N GLN A 28 -15.00 -22.76 23.28
CA GLN A 28 -13.63 -23.02 23.72
C GLN A 28 -12.57 -22.68 22.65
N LEU A 29 -12.95 -22.71 21.36
CA LEU A 29 -12.01 -22.41 20.29
C LEU A 29 -11.93 -20.90 20.05
N ARG A 30 -10.74 -20.33 20.24
CA ARG A 30 -10.39 -18.98 19.79
C ARG A 30 -9.59 -19.08 18.52
N GLY A 31 -10.11 -18.50 17.44
CA GLY A 31 -9.37 -18.35 16.18
C GLY A 31 -8.47 -17.12 16.22
N ALA A 32 -7.18 -17.32 16.06
CA ALA A 32 -6.25 -16.24 15.74
C ALA A 32 -5.98 -16.26 14.25
N THR A 33 -6.09 -15.12 13.59
CA THR A 33 -5.75 -14.98 12.17
C THR A 33 -4.25 -14.86 12.01
N LEU A 34 -3.67 -15.72 11.17
CA LEU A 34 -2.29 -15.58 10.71
C LEU A 34 -2.30 -14.80 9.39
N PRO A 35 -1.75 -13.58 9.35
CA PRO A 35 -1.74 -12.79 8.13
C PRO A 35 -0.86 -13.45 7.06
N ALA A 36 -1.39 -13.55 5.83
CA ALA A 36 -0.61 -13.99 4.69
C ALA A 36 0.34 -12.87 4.25
N ALA A 37 1.54 -13.26 3.79
CA ALA A 37 2.42 -12.32 3.12
C ALA A 37 1.82 -11.89 1.78
N ARG A 38 1.84 -10.59 1.51
CA ARG A 38 1.46 -10.04 0.21
C ARG A 38 2.57 -10.28 -0.79
N GLY A 39 2.24 -10.68 -2.01
CA GLY A 39 3.20 -11.03 -3.06
C GLY A 39 4.21 -9.92 -3.34
N GLU A 40 5.44 -10.27 -3.60
CA GLU A 40 6.53 -9.34 -3.88
C GLU A 40 6.32 -8.63 -5.24
N ILE A 41 6.84 -7.41 -5.36
CA ILE A 41 6.95 -6.72 -6.65
C ILE A 41 8.43 -6.53 -6.94
N THR A 42 8.88 -7.02 -8.11
CA THR A 42 10.26 -6.93 -8.57
C THR A 42 10.35 -6.26 -9.93
N SER A 43 11.49 -5.63 -10.21
CA SER A 43 11.84 -5.13 -11.53
C SER A 43 12.23 -6.27 -12.49
N ALA A 44 12.51 -5.95 -13.74
CA ALA A 44 12.90 -6.92 -14.77
C ALA A 44 14.22 -7.65 -14.43
N ASP A 45 15.13 -6.97 -13.76
CA ASP A 45 16.42 -7.49 -13.31
C ASP A 45 16.36 -8.18 -11.93
N GLY A 46 15.17 -8.25 -11.30
CA GLY A 46 14.96 -8.91 -10.01
C GLY A 46 15.18 -8.01 -8.79
N THR A 47 15.42 -6.71 -8.97
CA THR A 47 15.51 -5.77 -7.84
C THR A 47 14.18 -5.72 -7.10
N LEU A 48 14.23 -5.89 -5.78
CA LEU A 48 13.03 -5.86 -4.91
C LEU A 48 12.50 -4.43 -4.80
N LEU A 49 11.23 -4.24 -5.18
CA LEU A 49 10.54 -2.96 -5.18
C LEU A 49 9.50 -2.85 -4.07
N ALA A 50 8.84 -3.95 -3.75
CA ALA A 50 7.90 -4.02 -2.64
C ALA A 50 7.85 -5.44 -2.07
N ALA A 51 7.89 -5.57 -0.75
CA ALA A 51 7.81 -6.83 -0.02
C ALA A 51 6.89 -6.72 1.20
N SER A 52 6.55 -7.86 1.79
CA SER A 52 5.89 -7.92 3.08
C SER A 52 6.93 -8.17 4.17
N GLU A 53 6.87 -7.39 5.23
CA GLU A 53 7.72 -7.52 6.40
C GLU A 53 6.87 -7.92 7.60
N THR A 54 7.37 -8.88 8.39
CA THR A 54 6.70 -9.30 9.62
C THR A 54 6.83 -8.21 10.67
N CYS A 55 5.72 -7.85 11.28
CA CYS A 55 5.65 -6.92 12.40
C CYS A 55 4.67 -7.44 13.46
N TRP A 56 4.44 -6.70 14.52
CA TRP A 56 3.54 -7.12 15.59
C TRP A 56 2.59 -6.00 15.96
N THR A 57 1.33 -6.35 16.19
CA THR A 57 0.31 -5.43 16.72
C THR A 57 0.06 -5.74 18.18
N ILE A 58 0.27 -4.74 19.04
CA ILE A 58 0.11 -4.86 20.48
C ILE A 58 -1.29 -4.41 20.88
N ARG A 59 -2.01 -5.31 21.55
CA ARG A 59 -3.37 -5.08 22.04
C ARG A 59 -3.42 -5.41 23.52
N ALA A 60 -4.40 -4.84 24.22
CA ALA A 60 -4.66 -5.16 25.60
C ALA A 60 -6.11 -5.64 25.82
N ALA A 61 -6.28 -6.53 26.76
CA ALA A 61 -7.56 -6.97 27.29
C ALA A 61 -7.66 -6.53 28.76
N PRO A 62 -8.04 -5.29 29.06
CA PRO A 62 -8.04 -4.75 30.42
C PRO A 62 -8.83 -5.58 31.42
N ARG A 63 -9.86 -6.31 30.96
CA ARG A 63 -10.63 -7.23 31.80
C ARG A 63 -9.79 -8.38 32.37
N GLU A 64 -8.77 -8.81 31.66
CA GLU A 64 -7.89 -9.93 32.03
C GLU A 64 -6.69 -9.50 32.88
N MET A 65 -6.47 -8.19 33.07
CA MET A 65 -5.37 -7.66 33.88
C MET A 65 -5.73 -7.70 35.37
N ALA A 66 -4.74 -7.96 36.23
CA ALA A 66 -4.88 -7.79 37.66
C ALA A 66 -4.97 -6.30 38.03
N ASP A 67 -5.72 -5.94 39.08
CA ASP A 67 -5.94 -4.53 39.43
C ASP A 67 -4.65 -3.80 39.83
N ASP A 68 -3.76 -4.50 40.52
CA ASP A 68 -2.43 -4.02 40.93
C ASP A 68 -1.43 -3.91 39.78
N ALA A 69 -1.70 -4.59 38.66
CA ALA A 69 -0.86 -4.56 37.47
C ALA A 69 -1.17 -3.38 36.52
N VAL A 70 -2.34 -2.74 36.64
CA VAL A 70 -2.82 -1.70 35.70
C VAL A 70 -1.87 -0.52 35.61
N GLU A 71 -1.51 0.08 36.75
CA GLU A 71 -0.64 1.29 36.75
C GLU A 71 0.80 0.96 36.35
N PRO A 72 1.47 -0.09 36.91
CA PRO A 72 2.81 -0.48 36.46
C PRO A 72 2.89 -0.82 34.96
N ALA A 73 1.90 -1.55 34.45
CA ALA A 73 1.81 -1.89 33.03
C ALA A 73 1.60 -0.64 32.15
N ALA A 74 0.71 0.28 32.56
CA ALA A 74 0.48 1.52 31.82
C ALA A 74 1.76 2.35 31.71
N ARG A 75 2.52 2.48 32.81
CA ARG A 75 3.77 3.24 32.85
C ARG A 75 4.84 2.63 31.94
N ALA A 76 5.11 1.34 32.09
CA ALA A 76 6.16 0.68 31.33
C ALA A 76 5.80 0.55 29.83
N LEU A 77 4.54 0.19 29.51
CA LEU A 77 4.13 0.04 28.11
C LEU A 77 3.99 1.38 27.39
N SER A 78 3.64 2.47 28.10
CA SER A 78 3.68 3.80 27.50
C SER A 78 5.11 4.21 27.11
N GLU A 79 6.11 3.87 27.90
CA GLU A 79 7.51 4.12 27.60
C GLU A 79 8.04 3.22 26.48
N ILE A 80 7.79 1.91 26.55
CA ILE A 80 8.25 0.94 25.52
C ILE A 80 7.64 1.22 24.16
N LEU A 81 6.35 1.58 24.12
CA LEU A 81 5.59 1.78 22.89
C LEU A 81 5.50 3.26 22.46
N GLU A 82 6.15 4.17 23.18
CA GLU A 82 6.11 5.62 22.91
C GLU A 82 4.67 6.15 22.84
N LEU A 83 3.86 5.83 23.85
CA LEU A 83 2.48 6.25 23.98
C LEU A 83 2.32 7.30 25.09
N ASP A 84 1.23 8.06 25.02
CA ASP A 84 0.85 8.91 26.16
C ASP A 84 0.42 8.05 27.34
N TYR A 85 0.99 8.35 28.52
CA TYR A 85 0.71 7.59 29.73
C TYR A 85 -0.74 7.72 30.19
N ALA A 86 -1.30 8.93 30.12
CA ALA A 86 -2.67 9.17 30.56
C ALA A 86 -3.69 8.42 29.69
N ASP A 87 -3.48 8.45 28.36
CA ASP A 87 -4.31 7.70 27.42
C ASP A 87 -4.17 6.19 27.62
N THR A 88 -2.96 5.70 27.86
CA THR A 88 -2.72 4.26 28.10
C THR A 88 -3.37 3.81 29.41
N LEU A 89 -3.22 4.58 30.47
CA LEU A 89 -3.86 4.31 31.77
C LEU A 89 -5.39 4.35 31.66
N ALA A 90 -5.95 5.31 30.92
CA ALA A 90 -7.38 5.39 30.66
C ALA A 90 -7.91 4.14 29.93
N LYS A 91 -7.17 3.64 28.93
CA LYS A 91 -7.52 2.38 28.24
C LYS A 91 -7.50 1.19 29.19
N PHE A 92 -6.47 1.04 30.03
CA PHE A 92 -6.36 -0.07 30.97
C PHE A 92 -7.39 -0.02 32.09
N SER A 93 -7.85 1.18 32.44
CA SER A 93 -8.92 1.39 33.44
C SER A 93 -10.30 0.97 32.94
N GLN A 94 -10.49 0.72 31.64
CA GLN A 94 -11.75 0.24 31.07
C GLN A 94 -11.92 -1.27 31.28
N ARG A 95 -12.15 -1.68 32.52
CA ARG A 95 -12.22 -3.08 33.00
C ARG A 95 -13.29 -3.95 32.31
N THR A 96 -14.19 -3.36 31.56
CA THR A 96 -15.19 -4.09 30.74
C THR A 96 -14.68 -4.44 29.36
N SER A 97 -13.57 -3.86 28.91
CA SER A 97 -13.01 -4.08 27.59
C SER A 97 -12.19 -5.37 27.52
N ASN A 98 -12.49 -6.21 26.55
CA ASN A 98 -11.74 -7.44 26.25
C ASN A 98 -10.65 -7.22 25.19
N ASP A 99 -10.66 -6.06 24.53
CA ASP A 99 -9.74 -5.80 23.43
C ASP A 99 -9.63 -4.29 23.16
N CYS A 100 -8.46 -3.74 23.35
CA CYS A 100 -8.13 -2.38 22.96
C CYS A 100 -6.77 -2.34 22.28
N LEU A 101 -6.67 -1.54 21.22
CA LEU A 101 -5.42 -1.34 20.50
C LEU A 101 -4.49 -0.43 21.30
N LEU A 102 -3.24 -0.85 21.47
CA LEU A 102 -2.17 -0.02 22.00
C LEU A 102 -1.31 0.56 20.87
N ARG A 103 -0.67 -0.30 20.08
CA ARG A 103 0.18 0.12 18.97
C ARG A 103 0.09 -0.84 17.80
N TYR A 104 -0.04 -0.30 16.59
CA TYR A 104 0.07 -1.07 15.36
C TYR A 104 1.53 -1.24 14.93
N ARG A 105 1.85 -2.39 14.33
CA ARG A 105 3.02 -2.63 13.48
C ARG A 105 4.34 -2.23 14.13
N VAL A 106 4.55 -2.70 15.36
CA VAL A 106 5.83 -2.55 16.03
C VAL A 106 6.86 -3.52 15.46
N GLU A 107 8.11 -3.15 15.49
CA GLU A 107 9.23 -3.98 15.12
C GLU A 107 9.44 -5.11 16.13
N ARG A 108 10.19 -6.14 15.72
CA ARG A 108 10.47 -7.32 16.55
C ARG A 108 11.05 -6.96 17.91
N ASP A 109 12.08 -6.12 17.94
CA ASP A 109 12.76 -5.73 19.18
C ASP A 109 11.81 -5.07 20.19
N THR A 110 10.88 -4.25 19.68
CA THR A 110 9.86 -3.61 20.53
C THR A 110 8.85 -4.64 21.06
N ALA A 111 8.41 -5.57 20.20
CA ALA A 111 7.51 -6.64 20.60
C ALA A 111 8.14 -7.58 21.63
N ASP A 112 9.41 -7.91 21.45
CA ASP A 112 10.19 -8.74 22.39
C ASP A 112 10.34 -8.02 23.75
N ARG A 113 10.65 -6.72 23.76
CA ARG A 113 10.69 -5.91 25.00
C ARG A 113 9.35 -5.90 25.74
N VAL A 114 8.23 -5.83 25.00
CA VAL A 114 6.89 -5.92 25.62
C VAL A 114 6.68 -7.30 26.23
N ARG A 115 7.07 -8.37 25.51
CA ARG A 115 6.96 -9.75 25.98
C ARG A 115 7.76 -9.98 27.25
N ASP A 116 9.04 -9.63 27.22
CA ASP A 116 9.97 -9.79 28.34
C ASP A 116 9.47 -9.05 29.59
N PHE A 117 8.96 -7.83 29.41
CA PHE A 117 8.36 -7.07 30.51
C PHE A 117 7.13 -7.77 31.08
N CYS A 118 6.23 -8.25 30.24
CA CYS A 118 5.02 -8.95 30.70
C CYS A 118 5.35 -10.26 31.44
N GLU A 119 6.30 -11.04 30.94
CA GLU A 119 6.74 -12.28 31.54
C GLU A 119 7.44 -12.04 32.89
N ALA A 120 8.37 -11.08 32.94
CA ALA A 120 9.13 -10.77 34.17
C ALA A 120 8.23 -10.25 35.30
N ASN A 121 7.12 -9.59 35.00
CA ASN A 121 6.21 -8.99 35.99
C ASN A 121 4.87 -9.75 36.12
N GLY A 122 4.68 -10.88 35.44
CA GLY A 122 3.44 -11.66 35.49
C GLY A 122 2.23 -10.90 34.98
N ILE A 123 2.42 -9.95 34.03
CA ILE A 123 1.34 -9.14 33.46
C ILE A 123 0.52 -9.98 32.50
N THR A 124 -0.74 -10.17 32.79
CA THR A 124 -1.72 -10.83 31.92
C THR A 124 -2.52 -9.79 31.12
N GLY A 125 -3.23 -10.25 30.07
CA GLY A 125 -4.11 -9.38 29.29
C GLY A 125 -3.40 -8.51 28.23
N ILE A 126 -2.10 -8.69 28.02
CA ILE A 126 -1.40 -8.09 26.87
C ILE A 126 -1.25 -9.13 25.78
N ARG A 127 -1.63 -8.77 24.55
CA ARG A 127 -1.63 -9.65 23.38
C ARG A 127 -0.67 -9.08 22.34
N ILE A 128 0.29 -9.90 21.92
CA ILE A 128 1.30 -9.58 20.92
C ILE A 128 0.95 -10.42 19.69
N ASN A 129 0.20 -9.84 18.77
CA ASN A 129 -0.27 -10.54 17.59
C ASN A 129 0.69 -10.32 16.43
N GLN A 130 1.10 -11.40 15.77
CA GLN A 130 1.85 -11.29 14.53
C GLN A 130 1.01 -10.57 13.47
N ASP A 131 1.62 -9.66 12.74
CA ASP A 131 1.03 -8.85 11.70
C ASP A 131 2.01 -8.73 10.54
N SER A 132 1.58 -8.15 9.44
CA SER A 132 2.39 -7.93 8.26
C SER A 132 2.24 -6.48 7.79
N LYS A 133 3.36 -5.83 7.48
CA LYS A 133 3.35 -4.52 6.84
C LYS A 133 3.97 -4.59 5.46
N ARG A 134 3.46 -3.77 4.54
CA ARG A 134 4.10 -3.57 3.24
C ARG A 134 5.33 -2.68 3.41
N TRP A 135 6.42 -3.06 2.78
CA TRP A 135 7.68 -2.37 2.81
C TRP A 135 8.20 -2.08 1.40
N TYR A 136 8.67 -0.86 1.17
CA TYR A 136 9.20 -0.39 -0.11
C TYR A 136 10.68 -0.01 0.10
N PRO A 137 11.61 -0.96 -0.12
CA PRO A 137 13.02 -0.78 0.25
C PRO A 137 13.72 0.35 -0.49
N GLN A 138 13.20 0.75 -1.64
CA GLN A 138 13.77 1.82 -2.47
C GLN A 138 13.17 3.21 -2.18
N GLY A 139 12.30 3.35 -1.15
CA GLY A 139 11.68 4.63 -0.78
C GLY A 139 10.88 5.26 -1.94
N GLU A 140 11.25 6.47 -2.34
CA GLU A 140 10.53 7.24 -3.39
C GLU A 140 10.61 6.64 -4.80
N PHE A 141 11.51 5.67 -5.00
CA PHE A 141 11.75 5.05 -6.31
C PHE A 141 10.47 4.38 -6.86
N LEU A 142 10.08 4.78 -8.06
CA LEU A 142 8.90 4.26 -8.77
C LEU A 142 7.57 4.42 -7.99
N ALA A 143 7.52 5.29 -6.99
CA ALA A 143 6.42 5.39 -6.03
C ALA A 143 5.04 5.59 -6.65
N SER A 144 4.91 6.48 -7.64
CA SER A 144 3.65 6.76 -8.31
C SER A 144 3.13 5.59 -9.16
N VAL A 145 4.00 4.68 -9.57
CA VAL A 145 3.66 3.45 -10.31
C VAL A 145 3.30 2.34 -9.33
N LEU A 146 4.15 2.09 -8.33
CA LEU A 146 3.90 1.08 -7.30
C LEU A 146 2.62 1.36 -6.53
N GLY A 147 2.44 2.61 -6.10
CA GLY A 147 1.41 2.97 -5.14
C GLY A 147 1.76 2.52 -3.72
N PHE A 148 0.75 2.32 -2.90
CA PHE A 148 0.92 1.89 -1.51
C PHE A 148 -0.30 1.14 -0.99
N THR A 149 -0.17 0.50 0.18
CA THR A 149 -1.25 -0.20 0.88
C THR A 149 -1.71 0.56 2.12
N ASN A 150 -2.95 0.29 2.55
CA ASN A 150 -3.47 0.76 3.83
C ASN A 150 -2.99 -0.11 5.01
N VAL A 151 -3.54 0.17 6.20
CA VAL A 151 -3.24 -0.61 7.43
C VAL A 151 -3.71 -2.06 7.38
N ASP A 152 -4.63 -2.41 6.49
CA ASP A 152 -5.13 -3.78 6.29
C ASP A 152 -4.39 -4.49 5.15
N ASN A 153 -3.26 -3.95 4.68
CA ASN A 153 -2.50 -4.41 3.52
C ASN A 153 -3.30 -4.44 2.20
N ALA A 154 -4.42 -3.74 2.12
CA ALA A 154 -5.16 -3.55 0.86
C ALA A 154 -4.54 -2.42 0.03
N GLY A 155 -4.41 -2.62 -1.28
CA GLY A 155 -3.87 -1.62 -2.19
C GLY A 155 -4.75 -0.38 -2.27
N VAL A 156 -4.15 0.81 -2.21
CA VAL A 156 -4.84 2.11 -2.25
C VAL A 156 -4.62 2.83 -3.58
N SER A 157 -3.46 2.69 -4.18
CA SER A 157 -3.11 3.34 -5.44
C SER A 157 -2.14 2.49 -6.26
N GLY A 158 -1.86 2.89 -7.49
CA GLY A 158 -0.86 2.29 -8.36
C GLY A 158 -1.08 0.80 -8.65
N LEU A 159 0.01 0.07 -8.82
CA LEU A 159 0.00 -1.38 -9.05
C LEU A 159 -0.53 -2.15 -7.84
N GLU A 160 -0.28 -1.66 -6.63
CA GLU A 160 -0.83 -2.24 -5.40
C GLU A 160 -2.36 -2.32 -5.45
N LEU A 161 -3.03 -1.27 -5.93
CA LEU A 161 -4.48 -1.27 -6.12
C LEU A 161 -4.90 -2.11 -7.32
N LYS A 162 -4.23 -1.91 -8.47
CA LYS A 162 -4.61 -2.55 -9.73
C LYS A 162 -4.54 -4.08 -9.66
N TYR A 163 -3.52 -4.60 -8.99
CA TYR A 163 -3.27 -6.04 -8.81
C TYR A 163 -3.56 -6.53 -7.40
N ASN A 164 -4.45 -5.82 -6.67
CA ASN A 164 -4.73 -6.15 -5.29
C ASN A 164 -5.14 -7.61 -5.09
N GLU A 165 -6.02 -8.15 -5.93
CA GLU A 165 -6.49 -9.54 -5.86
C GLU A 165 -5.37 -10.57 -6.09
N VAL A 166 -4.41 -10.26 -6.96
CA VAL A 166 -3.28 -11.13 -7.28
C VAL A 166 -2.24 -11.10 -6.15
N LEU A 167 -1.95 -9.90 -5.64
CA LEU A 167 -0.95 -9.67 -4.61
C LEU A 167 -1.43 -10.12 -3.22
N THR A 168 -2.73 -10.04 -2.93
CA THR A 168 -3.28 -10.41 -1.61
C THR A 168 -3.33 -11.92 -1.48
N GLY A 169 -2.67 -12.46 -0.44
CA GLY A 169 -2.74 -13.87 -0.08
C GLY A 169 -4.04 -14.23 0.65
N GLN A 170 -4.12 -15.47 1.11
CA GLN A 170 -5.21 -15.95 1.96
C GLN A 170 -4.69 -16.17 3.39
N ASN A 171 -5.28 -15.47 4.34
CA ASN A 171 -4.90 -15.60 5.74
C ASN A 171 -5.12 -17.02 6.26
N GLY A 172 -4.17 -17.47 7.08
CA GLY A 172 -4.29 -18.68 7.88
C GLY A 172 -5.15 -18.46 9.11
N VAL A 173 -5.48 -19.54 9.78
CA VAL A 173 -6.21 -19.52 11.05
C VAL A 173 -5.59 -20.54 11.99
N VAL A 174 -5.24 -20.12 13.19
CA VAL A 174 -4.89 -20.99 14.31
C VAL A 174 -6.07 -21.07 15.24
N LEU A 175 -6.59 -22.26 15.50
CA LEU A 175 -7.65 -22.53 16.46
C LEU A 175 -7.02 -23.08 17.73
N THR A 176 -7.02 -22.29 18.80
CA THR A 176 -6.51 -22.71 20.10
C THR A 176 -7.65 -22.93 21.06
N ALA A 177 -7.71 -24.09 21.72
CA ALA A 177 -8.71 -24.33 22.75
C ALA A 177 -8.35 -23.56 24.03
N VAL A 178 -9.33 -22.84 24.55
CA VAL A 178 -9.22 -22.08 25.80
C VAL A 178 -10.26 -22.56 26.82
N ASN A 179 -9.94 -22.47 28.11
CA ASN A 179 -10.92 -22.74 29.16
C ASN A 179 -11.91 -21.55 29.30
N ALA A 180 -12.90 -21.70 30.20
CA ALA A 180 -13.91 -20.68 30.45
C ALA A 180 -13.32 -19.32 30.93
N TRP A 181 -12.10 -19.29 31.41
CA TRP A 181 -11.35 -18.09 31.82
C TRP A 181 -10.42 -17.54 30.74
N GLY A 182 -10.33 -18.19 29.56
CA GLY A 182 -9.51 -17.72 28.45
C GLY A 182 -8.06 -18.22 28.43
N TYR A 183 -7.68 -19.12 29.34
CA TYR A 183 -6.35 -19.73 29.35
C TYR A 183 -6.27 -20.88 28.35
N THR A 184 -5.16 -20.98 27.62
CA THR A 184 -4.88 -22.08 26.69
C THR A 184 -4.82 -23.41 27.43
N LEU A 185 -5.50 -24.44 26.92
CA LEU A 185 -5.46 -25.79 27.46
C LEU A 185 -4.23 -26.52 26.92
N GLU A 186 -3.42 -27.13 27.79
CA GLU A 186 -2.17 -27.85 27.41
C GLU A 186 -2.38 -29.05 26.46
N GLN A 187 -3.61 -29.53 26.32
CA GLN A 187 -4.00 -30.62 25.40
C GLN A 187 -4.91 -30.14 24.27
N SER A 188 -4.76 -28.89 23.84
CA SER A 188 -5.63 -28.31 22.82
C SER A 188 -5.32 -28.85 21.43
N TYR A 189 -6.35 -29.22 20.69
CA TYR A 189 -6.24 -29.46 19.26
C TYR A 189 -6.01 -28.13 18.58
N GLU A 190 -4.79 -27.86 18.15
CA GLU A 190 -4.47 -26.77 17.22
C GLU A 190 -4.78 -27.26 15.81
N THR A 191 -5.77 -26.66 15.19
CA THR A 191 -5.95 -26.81 13.76
C THR A 191 -5.37 -25.59 13.11
N GLU A 192 -4.17 -25.72 12.56
CA GLU A 192 -3.52 -24.64 11.83
C GLU A 192 -3.92 -24.72 10.36
N ARG A 193 -4.53 -23.67 9.87
CA ARG A 193 -4.67 -23.42 8.44
C ARG A 193 -3.53 -22.53 8.02
N VAL A 194 -2.56 -23.07 7.34
CA VAL A 194 -1.37 -22.34 6.85
C VAL A 194 -1.82 -21.19 5.94
N PRO A 195 -1.30 -19.98 6.12
CA PRO A 195 -1.58 -18.87 5.21
C PRO A 195 -1.00 -19.17 3.81
N LEU A 196 -1.72 -18.79 2.77
CA LEU A 196 -1.26 -18.85 1.40
C LEU A 196 -0.80 -17.46 0.97
N GLU A 197 0.47 -17.34 0.64
CA GLU A 197 1.05 -16.08 0.19
C GLU A 197 0.43 -15.60 -1.13
N GLY A 198 0.40 -14.29 -1.34
CA GLY A 198 -0.02 -13.70 -2.61
C GLY A 198 0.99 -13.97 -3.73
N SER A 199 0.51 -13.95 -4.97
CA SER A 199 1.38 -14.08 -6.14
C SER A 199 2.20 -12.81 -6.34
N GLY A 200 3.50 -12.97 -6.68
CA GLY A 200 4.38 -11.84 -6.99
C GLY A 200 4.12 -11.23 -8.37
N LEU A 201 4.56 -9.99 -8.55
CA LEU A 201 4.58 -9.29 -9.84
C LEU A 201 6.03 -9.03 -10.26
N ARG A 202 6.38 -9.41 -11.49
CA ARG A 202 7.62 -8.98 -12.12
C ARG A 202 7.31 -7.94 -13.18
N LEU A 203 7.87 -6.75 -13.02
CA LEU A 203 7.64 -5.62 -13.93
C LEU A 203 8.60 -5.66 -15.12
N THR A 204 8.27 -4.93 -16.19
CA THR A 204 9.19 -4.67 -17.31
C THR A 204 10.18 -3.53 -16.99
N ILE A 205 10.02 -2.87 -15.86
CA ILE A 205 10.88 -1.78 -15.40
C ILE A 205 12.29 -2.30 -15.18
N ASP A 206 13.27 -1.64 -15.80
CA ASP A 206 14.69 -1.80 -15.52
C ASP A 206 15.10 -0.80 -14.44
N ALA A 207 15.65 -1.30 -13.32
CA ALA A 207 15.96 -0.47 -12.17
C ALA A 207 17.02 0.60 -12.50
N SER A 208 18.00 0.29 -13.35
CA SER A 208 19.04 1.23 -13.75
C SER A 208 18.48 2.35 -14.63
N ILE A 209 17.67 2.00 -15.64
CA ILE A 209 17.03 2.98 -16.52
C ILE A 209 16.06 3.88 -15.73
N GLN A 210 15.30 3.29 -14.80
CA GLN A 210 14.41 4.03 -13.92
C GLN A 210 15.16 5.05 -13.07
N HIS A 211 16.29 4.64 -12.48
CA HIS A 211 17.12 5.53 -11.65
C HIS A 211 17.70 6.70 -12.48
N TYR A 212 18.18 6.43 -13.69
CA TYR A 212 18.64 7.49 -14.58
C TYR A 212 17.52 8.46 -14.96
N LEU A 213 16.32 7.95 -15.23
CA LEU A 213 15.16 8.79 -15.56
C LEU A 213 14.78 9.69 -14.38
N GLU A 214 14.69 9.16 -13.16
CA GLU A 214 14.35 9.93 -11.96
C GLU A 214 15.36 11.04 -11.67
N ASN A 215 16.64 10.73 -11.76
CA ASN A 215 17.71 11.71 -11.60
C ASN A 215 17.64 12.80 -12.68
N ALA A 216 17.43 12.43 -13.95
CA ALA A 216 17.32 13.38 -15.05
C ALA A 216 16.11 14.31 -14.88
N LEU A 217 14.95 13.79 -14.46
CA LEU A 217 13.77 14.59 -14.19
C LEU A 217 13.97 15.53 -13.00
N THR A 218 14.55 15.04 -11.92
CA THR A 218 14.86 15.85 -10.73
C THR A 218 15.83 16.99 -11.09
N TYR A 219 16.87 16.69 -11.86
CA TYR A 219 17.80 17.70 -12.36
C TYR A 219 17.09 18.73 -13.23
N ALA A 220 16.29 18.28 -14.21
CA ALA A 220 15.59 19.17 -15.13
C ALA A 220 14.59 20.09 -14.41
N VAL A 221 13.84 19.56 -13.45
CA VAL A 221 12.90 20.35 -12.64
C VAL A 221 13.62 21.45 -11.87
N ARG A 222 14.77 21.13 -11.28
CA ARG A 222 15.56 22.08 -10.50
C ARG A 222 16.23 23.14 -11.40
N GLU A 223 16.87 22.71 -12.49
CA GLU A 223 17.61 23.58 -13.39
C GLU A 223 16.70 24.57 -14.14
N HIS A 224 15.52 24.09 -14.55
CA HIS A 224 14.57 24.88 -15.34
C HIS A 224 13.42 25.45 -14.52
N HIS A 225 13.48 25.38 -13.20
CA HIS A 225 12.47 25.90 -12.27
C HIS A 225 11.04 25.49 -12.65
N VAL A 226 10.84 24.20 -12.96
CA VAL A 226 9.53 23.66 -13.37
C VAL A 226 8.53 23.80 -12.23
N ALA A 227 7.50 24.62 -12.44
CA ALA A 227 6.60 25.06 -11.39
C ALA A 227 5.60 24.00 -10.91
N ALA A 228 5.25 23.03 -11.74
CA ALA A 228 4.16 22.10 -11.42
C ALA A 228 4.62 20.64 -11.32
N ARG A 229 5.08 20.07 -12.42
CA ARG A 229 5.46 18.65 -12.52
C ARG A 229 6.29 18.37 -13.77
N ALA A 230 7.08 17.32 -13.71
CA ALA A 230 7.66 16.70 -14.89
C ALA A 230 7.32 15.21 -14.92
N VAL A 231 7.27 14.66 -16.11
CA VAL A 231 6.93 13.27 -16.38
C VAL A 231 7.89 12.72 -17.41
N GLY A 232 8.36 11.49 -17.23
CA GLY A 232 9.17 10.77 -18.17
C GLY A 232 8.73 9.33 -18.31
N ILE A 233 8.78 8.81 -19.54
CA ILE A 233 8.51 7.40 -19.86
C ILE A 233 9.60 6.95 -20.82
N VAL A 234 10.21 5.79 -20.54
CA VAL A 234 11.12 5.10 -21.43
C VAL A 234 10.48 3.79 -21.86
N MET A 235 10.35 3.59 -23.17
CA MET A 235 9.68 2.43 -23.74
C MET A 235 10.58 1.75 -24.77
N GLU A 236 10.62 0.43 -24.76
CA GLU A 236 11.24 -0.39 -25.79
C GLU A 236 10.30 -0.43 -26.99
N VAL A 237 10.78 0.07 -28.16
CA VAL A 237 9.93 0.35 -29.31
C VAL A 237 9.41 -0.88 -30.04
N ASN A 238 10.12 -2.02 -29.95
CA ASN A 238 9.73 -3.25 -30.66
C ASN A 238 8.66 -4.05 -29.90
N THR A 239 8.66 -3.97 -28.57
CA THR A 239 7.78 -4.77 -27.70
C THR A 239 6.70 -3.93 -27.04
N GLY A 240 6.90 -2.62 -26.93
CA GLY A 240 6.05 -1.72 -26.16
C GLY A 240 6.26 -1.83 -24.64
N ALA A 241 7.28 -2.58 -24.19
CA ALA A 241 7.59 -2.70 -22.78
C ALA A 241 8.02 -1.35 -22.19
N VAL A 242 7.39 -0.93 -21.08
CA VAL A 242 7.79 0.25 -20.33
C VAL A 242 8.99 -0.11 -19.46
N LEU A 243 10.15 0.47 -19.80
CA LEU A 243 11.41 0.23 -19.09
C LEU A 243 11.60 1.18 -17.90
N ALA A 244 11.05 2.39 -17.98
CA ALA A 244 11.02 3.34 -16.87
C ALA A 244 9.81 4.27 -16.99
N MET A 245 9.29 4.70 -15.84
CA MET A 245 8.20 5.69 -15.75
C MET A 245 8.34 6.45 -14.45
N SER A 246 8.44 7.76 -14.51
CA SER A 246 8.58 8.61 -13.32
C SER A 246 7.79 9.90 -13.44
N THR A 247 7.39 10.41 -12.31
CA THR A 247 6.73 11.72 -12.14
C THR A 247 7.37 12.47 -10.98
N THR A 248 7.57 13.78 -11.12
CA THR A 248 8.03 14.63 -10.03
C THR A 248 6.96 15.66 -9.64
N PRO A 249 6.86 16.08 -8.38
CA PRO A 249 7.56 15.52 -7.22
C PRO A 249 7.13 14.07 -6.92
N ALA A 250 8.05 13.28 -6.38
CA ALA A 250 7.81 11.93 -5.89
C ALA A 250 7.34 11.96 -4.42
N TYR A 251 7.06 10.80 -3.83
CA TYR A 251 6.74 10.62 -2.41
C TYR A 251 7.24 9.25 -1.94
N ASP A 252 7.45 9.07 -0.63
CA ASP A 252 7.78 7.77 -0.07
C ASP A 252 6.52 6.95 0.20
N PRO A 253 6.31 5.80 -0.46
CA PRO A 253 5.16 4.93 -0.21
C PRO A 253 5.15 4.28 1.18
N ASN A 254 6.27 4.29 1.91
CA ASN A 254 6.31 3.90 3.32
C ASN A 254 5.65 4.97 4.22
N GLN A 255 5.61 6.24 3.78
CA GLN A 255 5.01 7.36 4.49
C GLN A 255 4.05 8.17 3.58
N PRO A 256 3.05 7.54 2.97
CA PRO A 256 2.27 8.14 1.87
C PRO A 256 1.44 9.35 2.30
N ARG A 257 1.22 9.53 3.60
CA ARG A 257 0.42 10.66 4.15
C ARG A 257 1.24 11.92 4.38
N VAL A 258 2.56 11.85 4.37
CA VAL A 258 3.44 13.01 4.42
C VAL A 258 3.35 13.76 3.09
N ILE A 259 3.26 15.08 3.12
CA ILE A 259 3.28 15.91 1.91
C ILE A 259 4.73 16.25 1.58
N TYR A 260 5.20 15.75 0.45
CA TYR A 260 6.58 15.92 -0.03
C TYR A 260 6.79 17.22 -0.82
N ASP A 261 5.74 17.73 -1.48
CA ASP A 261 5.77 19.01 -2.14
C ASP A 261 5.72 20.16 -1.12
N ASP A 262 6.80 20.94 -1.04
CA ASP A 262 6.93 22.04 -0.07
C ASP A 262 5.87 23.12 -0.24
N ALA A 263 5.51 23.47 -1.48
CA ALA A 263 4.51 24.48 -1.75
C ALA A 263 3.10 24.00 -1.36
N ALA A 264 2.81 22.71 -1.58
CA ALA A 264 1.55 22.10 -1.13
C ALA A 264 1.50 22.04 0.40
N ARG A 265 2.61 21.65 1.05
CA ARG A 265 2.74 21.58 2.52
C ARG A 265 2.49 22.96 3.15
N GLN A 266 3.17 24.01 2.65
CA GLN A 266 2.98 25.38 3.14
C GLN A 266 1.54 25.86 3.01
N ARG A 267 0.86 25.52 1.89
CA ARG A 267 -0.57 25.87 1.71
C ARG A 267 -1.47 25.17 2.72
N VAL A 268 -1.21 23.89 3.01
CA VAL A 268 -1.95 23.10 4.01
C VAL A 268 -1.72 23.67 5.42
N ASP A 269 -0.48 24.01 5.75
CA ASP A 269 -0.10 24.48 7.09
C ASP A 269 -0.60 25.92 7.37
N ALA A 270 -0.86 26.70 6.33
CA ALA A 270 -1.47 28.03 6.45
C ALA A 270 -2.98 27.99 6.78
N LEU A 271 -3.62 26.82 6.69
CA LEU A 271 -5.05 26.62 6.92
C LEU A 271 -5.33 25.97 8.27
N SER A 272 -6.59 26.08 8.74
CA SER A 272 -7.05 25.46 9.99
C SER A 272 -8.41 24.78 9.83
N GLY A 273 -8.78 23.93 10.80
CA GLY A 273 -10.09 23.28 10.87
C GLY A 273 -10.43 22.48 9.62
N LYS A 274 -11.66 22.62 9.13
CA LYS A 274 -12.17 21.85 7.97
C LYS A 274 -11.45 22.18 6.66
N GLU A 275 -11.01 23.42 6.48
CA GLU A 275 -10.29 23.84 5.27
C GLU A 275 -8.91 23.17 5.19
N ARG A 276 -8.18 23.09 6.31
CA ARG A 276 -6.92 22.36 6.39
C ARG A 276 -7.11 20.88 6.06
N THR A 277 -8.16 20.25 6.59
CA THR A 277 -8.44 18.84 6.32
C THR A 277 -8.71 18.58 4.84
N ALA A 278 -9.52 19.42 4.20
CA ALA A 278 -9.83 19.31 2.77
C ALA A 278 -8.58 19.54 1.89
N ALA A 279 -7.78 20.57 2.22
CA ALA A 279 -6.53 20.87 1.52
C ALA A 279 -5.51 19.73 1.66
N LEU A 280 -5.37 19.13 2.85
CA LEU A 280 -4.51 17.98 3.10
C LEU A 280 -4.93 16.77 2.26
N GLN A 281 -6.22 16.44 2.25
CA GLN A 281 -6.73 15.33 1.44
C GLN A 281 -6.47 15.54 -0.06
N LEU A 282 -6.70 16.75 -0.56
CA LEU A 282 -6.43 17.08 -1.96
C LEU A 282 -4.94 16.97 -2.29
N ALA A 283 -4.06 17.48 -1.43
CA ALA A 283 -2.62 17.41 -1.61
C ALA A 283 -2.14 15.94 -1.65
N GLN A 284 -2.62 15.10 -0.74
CA GLN A 284 -2.33 13.67 -0.71
C GLN A 284 -2.81 12.97 -1.98
N GLN A 285 -4.05 13.14 -2.38
CA GLN A 285 -4.59 12.55 -3.61
C GLN A 285 -3.82 12.98 -4.85
N THR A 286 -3.39 14.25 -4.90
CA THR A 286 -2.60 14.79 -6.01
C THR A 286 -1.20 14.17 -6.07
N GLN A 287 -0.55 13.95 -4.93
CA GLN A 287 0.80 13.35 -4.88
C GLN A 287 0.77 11.85 -5.22
N TRP A 288 -0.27 11.10 -4.80
CA TRP A 288 -0.37 9.66 -5.05
C TRP A 288 -0.67 9.31 -6.50
N ARG A 289 -1.25 10.26 -7.24
CA ARG A 289 -1.68 10.03 -8.62
C ARG A 289 -0.48 9.89 -9.55
N ASN A 290 -0.47 8.83 -10.35
CA ASN A 290 0.51 8.69 -11.43
C ASN A 290 0.16 9.66 -12.59
N LYS A 291 0.85 10.78 -12.60
CA LYS A 291 0.62 11.87 -13.57
C LYS A 291 0.94 11.46 -15.00
N ALA A 292 1.83 10.47 -15.18
CA ALA A 292 2.21 9.97 -16.51
C ALA A 292 1.04 9.34 -17.27
N VAL A 293 0.06 8.78 -16.55
CA VAL A 293 -1.09 8.08 -17.16
C VAL A 293 -2.43 8.72 -16.86
N SER A 294 -2.49 9.70 -15.95
CA SER A 294 -3.76 10.31 -15.53
C SER A 294 -3.90 11.80 -15.86
N ASP A 295 -2.80 12.50 -16.14
CA ASP A 295 -2.85 13.93 -16.41
C ASP A 295 -2.90 14.20 -17.91
N LEU A 296 -3.70 15.19 -18.28
CA LEU A 296 -3.79 15.67 -19.65
C LEU A 296 -2.87 16.89 -19.84
N TYR A 297 -2.34 17.05 -21.05
CA TYR A 297 -1.57 18.22 -21.44
C TYR A 297 -1.80 18.53 -22.92
N GLU A 298 -1.49 19.76 -23.32
CA GLU A 298 -1.52 20.17 -24.71
C GLU A 298 -0.19 19.84 -25.38
N PRO A 299 -0.11 18.82 -26.27
CA PRO A 299 1.15 18.30 -26.77
C PRO A 299 1.85 19.23 -27.77
N GLY A 300 1.11 20.18 -28.35
CA GLY A 300 1.63 21.09 -29.38
C GLY A 300 2.22 20.33 -30.55
N SER A 301 3.42 20.70 -30.98
CA SER A 301 4.13 20.11 -32.14
C SER A 301 4.51 18.65 -31.97
N VAL A 302 4.57 18.11 -30.75
CA VAL A 302 4.83 16.69 -30.51
C VAL A 302 3.72 15.81 -31.12
N PHE A 303 2.50 16.33 -31.21
CA PHE A 303 1.36 15.61 -31.80
C PHE A 303 1.53 15.37 -33.32
N LYS A 304 2.43 16.10 -33.99
CA LYS A 304 2.75 15.88 -35.42
C LYS A 304 3.29 14.47 -35.67
N LEU A 305 4.03 13.90 -34.73
CA LEU A 305 4.55 12.53 -34.83
C LEU A 305 3.40 11.52 -34.86
N ILE A 306 2.38 11.72 -34.02
CA ILE A 306 1.19 10.86 -34.00
C ILE A 306 0.38 11.01 -35.28
N THR A 307 0.20 12.25 -35.77
CA THR A 307 -0.48 12.51 -37.05
C THR A 307 0.24 11.85 -38.21
N CYS A 308 1.56 11.93 -38.27
CA CYS A 308 2.37 11.29 -39.29
C CYS A 308 2.28 9.76 -39.21
N ALA A 309 2.42 9.18 -38.03
CA ALA A 309 2.31 7.75 -37.81
C ALA A 309 0.93 7.22 -38.24
N ALA A 310 -0.15 7.89 -37.84
CA ALA A 310 -1.51 7.53 -38.24
C ALA A 310 -1.74 7.62 -39.75
N ALA A 311 -1.18 8.64 -40.42
CA ALA A 311 -1.29 8.82 -41.86
C ALA A 311 -0.53 7.73 -42.65
N LEU A 312 0.63 7.30 -42.14
CA LEU A 312 1.41 6.19 -42.71
C LEU A 312 0.71 4.84 -42.50
N ASP A 313 0.21 4.60 -41.30
CA ASP A 313 -0.49 3.36 -40.94
C ASP A 313 -1.80 3.17 -41.75
N ALA A 314 -2.55 4.25 -41.92
CA ALA A 314 -3.76 4.27 -42.75
C ALA A 314 -3.48 4.18 -44.27
N GLY A 315 -2.22 4.18 -44.71
CA GLY A 315 -1.83 4.20 -46.11
C GLY A 315 -2.19 5.51 -46.82
N ALA A 316 -2.58 6.55 -46.15
CA ALA A 316 -2.94 7.85 -46.72
C ALA A 316 -1.71 8.57 -47.30
N VAL A 317 -0.54 8.30 -46.79
CA VAL A 317 0.75 8.81 -47.26
C VAL A 317 1.81 7.71 -47.23
N SER A 318 2.90 7.91 -47.98
CA SER A 318 4.12 7.12 -47.92
C SER A 318 5.31 8.01 -47.50
N LYS A 319 6.43 7.44 -47.17
CA LYS A 319 7.66 8.18 -46.89
C LYS A 319 8.07 9.14 -48.04
N ASN A 320 7.71 8.78 -49.26
CA ASN A 320 8.04 9.54 -50.46
C ASN A 320 6.91 10.47 -50.92
N SER A 321 5.76 10.48 -50.25
CA SER A 321 4.68 11.43 -50.56
C SER A 321 5.18 12.85 -50.37
N THR A 322 4.92 13.74 -51.35
CA THR A 322 5.40 15.11 -51.36
C THR A 322 4.29 16.11 -51.05
N PHE A 323 4.63 17.12 -50.31
CA PHE A 323 3.78 18.24 -49.93
C PHE A 323 4.51 19.55 -50.26
N TYR A 324 3.72 20.58 -50.59
CA TYR A 324 4.26 21.92 -50.81
C TYR A 324 3.97 22.84 -49.65
N CYS A 325 5.03 23.40 -49.04
CA CYS A 325 4.94 24.40 -48.00
C CYS A 325 5.06 25.81 -48.58
N GLY A 326 3.94 26.53 -48.71
CA GLY A 326 3.87 27.91 -49.20
C GLY A 326 3.96 28.97 -48.11
N GLU A 327 4.45 28.65 -46.91
CA GLU A 327 4.50 29.49 -45.70
C GLU A 327 3.21 29.45 -44.86
N SER A 328 2.05 29.43 -45.47
CA SER A 328 0.76 29.35 -44.74
C SER A 328 -0.27 28.50 -45.48
N ILE A 329 -1.21 27.96 -44.74
CA ILE A 329 -2.41 27.25 -45.22
C ILE A 329 -3.63 27.78 -44.51
N SER A 330 -4.75 27.89 -45.21
CA SER A 330 -6.03 28.23 -44.61
C SER A 330 -6.91 26.98 -44.48
N VAL A 331 -7.34 26.70 -43.23
CA VAL A 331 -8.21 25.56 -42.92
C VAL A 331 -9.45 26.10 -42.19
N ALA A 332 -10.64 25.84 -42.70
CA ALA A 332 -11.91 26.29 -42.14
C ALA A 332 -11.93 27.81 -41.81
N GLY A 333 -11.36 28.64 -42.68
CA GLY A 333 -11.29 30.10 -42.50
C GLY A 333 -10.16 30.61 -41.60
N THR A 334 -9.44 29.73 -40.91
CA THR A 334 -8.32 30.09 -40.05
C THR A 334 -6.99 29.88 -40.80
N ARG A 335 -6.12 30.90 -40.78
CA ARG A 335 -4.81 30.84 -41.40
C ARG A 335 -3.76 30.31 -40.42
N PHE A 336 -3.10 29.22 -40.77
CA PHE A 336 -1.98 28.63 -40.04
C PHE A 336 -0.70 28.93 -40.76
N HIS A 337 0.31 29.39 -40.05
CA HIS A 337 1.62 29.67 -40.58
C HIS A 337 2.62 28.57 -40.28
N CYS A 338 3.57 28.38 -41.21
CA CYS A 338 4.69 27.51 -40.93
C CYS A 338 5.58 28.13 -39.86
N ALA A 339 6.31 27.32 -39.11
CA ALA A 339 7.25 27.78 -38.11
C ALA A 339 8.24 28.80 -38.73
N ASN A 340 8.49 29.90 -38.02
CA ASN A 340 9.36 30.98 -38.45
C ASN A 340 8.91 31.68 -39.76
N HIS A 341 7.66 31.55 -40.23
CA HIS A 341 7.14 32.14 -41.45
C HIS A 341 8.03 31.93 -42.68
N LYS A 342 8.59 30.70 -42.80
CA LYS A 342 9.46 30.33 -43.93
C LYS A 342 8.72 29.46 -44.91
N ARG A 343 8.99 29.68 -46.22
CA ARG A 343 8.59 28.77 -47.29
C ARG A 343 9.64 27.67 -47.41
N HIS A 344 9.21 26.42 -47.27
CA HIS A 344 10.09 25.27 -47.41
C HIS A 344 10.01 24.62 -48.81
N GLY A 345 9.03 25.04 -49.63
CA GLY A 345 8.82 24.46 -50.94
C GLY A 345 8.29 23.03 -50.91
N SER A 346 8.67 22.25 -51.89
CA SER A 346 8.29 20.83 -51.98
C SER A 346 9.17 19.96 -51.11
N GLN A 347 8.56 19.21 -50.20
CA GLN A 347 9.22 18.32 -49.25
C GLN A 347 8.54 16.95 -49.23
N THR A 348 9.32 15.89 -49.03
CA THR A 348 8.76 14.57 -48.69
C THR A 348 8.31 14.54 -47.25
N VAL A 349 7.52 13.51 -46.85
CA VAL A 349 7.13 13.27 -45.43
C VAL A 349 8.37 13.23 -44.54
N THR A 350 9.45 12.54 -44.98
CA THR A 350 10.70 12.44 -44.23
C THR A 350 11.42 13.77 -44.07
N GLN A 351 11.32 14.68 -45.04
CA GLN A 351 11.95 16.01 -44.98
C GLN A 351 11.12 17.00 -44.15
N ALA A 352 9.84 16.76 -44.02
CA ALA A 352 8.92 17.63 -43.30
C ALA A 352 8.88 17.35 -41.78
N LEU A 353 9.29 16.15 -41.37
CA LEU A 353 9.49 15.74 -39.99
C LEU A 353 10.84 16.20 -39.45
#